data_6d0126e7a5396d970886b3775539ef46
#
_entry.id   6d0126e7a5396d970886b3775539ef46
#
_cell.length_a   1.000
_cell.length_b   1.000
_cell.length_c   1.000
_cell.angle_alpha   90.00
_cell.angle_beta   90.00
_cell.angle_gamma   90.00
#
_symmetry.space_group_name_H-M   'P 1'
#
loop_
_entity.id
_entity.type
_entity.pdbx_description
1 polymer ?
#
loop_
_entity_poly.entity_id
_entity_poly.type
_entity_poly.pdbx_seq_one_letter_code
_entity_poly.pdbx_strand_id
1 'polypeptide(L)'
;MAFDYKKEYKEFYLPPKTPGIVTVPAMNFLAVRGQGDPNAEGGTYKQALELLYAVAFTIKMSKLGKHKLEGYFDYAVPPLEGLWWQEGGHGVDYTRKADFRWISLIRLPEFVTEDVFRWAVREATEKKQRDFSAVEFFPWEEGLCVQCMHIGPYDNEPATVSAMEEYARAQGYEEDFGEGRFHHEIYLSDARRCKPGKLKTVIRQPIKQAE
;
A
#
# COMPACT_ATOMS: atom_id res chain seq x y z
N MET A 1 -23.54 1.39 -8.93
CA MET A 1 -22.11 1.51 -9.34
C MET A 1 -21.27 1.08 -8.16
N ALA A 2 -20.20 0.31 -8.34
CA ALA A 2 -19.34 -0.11 -7.22
C ALA A 2 -18.60 1.11 -6.65
N PHE A 3 -18.45 1.19 -5.34
CA PHE A 3 -17.67 2.22 -4.66
C PHE A 3 -16.20 2.12 -5.08
N ASP A 4 -15.56 3.20 -5.45
CA ASP A 4 -14.18 3.24 -5.90
C ASP A 4 -13.35 4.18 -5.01
N TYR A 5 -12.55 3.61 -4.12
CA TYR A 5 -11.72 4.34 -3.16
C TYR A 5 -10.86 5.41 -3.80
N LYS A 6 -10.35 5.18 -5.01
CA LYS A 6 -9.54 6.18 -5.73
C LYS A 6 -10.34 7.42 -6.14
N LYS A 7 -11.65 7.27 -6.37
CA LYS A 7 -12.52 8.36 -6.78
C LYS A 7 -13.11 9.12 -5.59
N GLU A 8 -13.40 8.38 -4.51
CA GLU A 8 -14.01 8.95 -3.30
C GLU A 8 -12.96 9.65 -2.41
N TYR A 9 -11.75 9.10 -2.35
CA TYR A 9 -10.63 9.63 -1.54
C TYR A 9 -9.49 10.13 -2.44
N LYS A 10 -9.80 11.10 -3.31
CA LYS A 10 -8.83 11.63 -4.29
C LYS A 10 -7.60 12.23 -3.64
N GLU A 11 -7.76 12.83 -2.48
CA GLU A 11 -6.68 13.39 -1.69
C GLU A 11 -5.61 12.35 -1.34
N PHE A 12 -5.98 11.09 -1.17
CA PHE A 12 -5.04 10.01 -0.85
C PHE A 12 -4.56 9.22 -2.06
N TYR A 13 -5.36 9.12 -3.13
CA TYR A 13 -5.07 8.23 -4.25
C TYR A 13 -4.77 8.96 -5.57
N LEU A 14 -5.14 10.21 -5.70
CA LEU A 14 -4.95 10.98 -6.93
C LEU A 14 -4.36 12.38 -6.65
N PRO A 15 -3.27 12.47 -5.87
CA PRO A 15 -2.61 13.76 -5.64
C PRO A 15 -2.07 14.32 -6.95
N PRO A 16 -1.78 15.62 -7.02
CA PRO A 16 -1.10 16.23 -8.17
C PRO A 16 0.34 15.70 -8.32
N LYS A 17 0.98 16.05 -9.45
CA LYS A 17 2.40 15.77 -9.72
C LYS A 17 3.33 16.71 -8.95
N THR A 18 2.81 17.76 -8.37
CA THR A 18 3.53 18.65 -7.46
C THR A 18 3.39 18.14 -6.04
N PRO A 19 4.46 18.15 -5.24
CA PRO A 19 4.39 17.73 -3.85
C PRO A 19 3.35 18.50 -3.04
N GLY A 20 2.73 17.85 -2.08
CA GLY A 20 1.76 18.44 -1.15
C GLY A 20 1.77 17.72 0.19
N ILE A 21 1.39 18.43 1.24
CA ILE A 21 1.29 17.87 2.60
C ILE A 21 -0.12 17.31 2.79
N VAL A 22 -0.21 16.15 3.45
CA VAL A 22 -1.45 15.46 3.76
C VAL A 22 -1.36 14.82 5.14
N THR A 23 -2.49 14.77 5.86
CA THR A 23 -2.63 13.95 7.07
C THR A 23 -3.53 12.76 6.74
N VAL A 24 -2.98 11.56 6.83
CA VAL A 24 -3.68 10.32 6.51
C VAL A 24 -4.19 9.70 7.81
N PRO A 25 -5.51 9.52 7.96
CA PRO A 25 -6.09 8.95 9.17
C PRO A 25 -5.84 7.46 9.28
N ALA A 26 -6.15 6.90 10.45
CA ALA A 26 -6.13 5.47 10.67
C ALA A 26 -7.08 4.73 9.68
N MET A 27 -6.57 3.67 9.09
CA MET A 27 -7.29 2.80 8.17
C MET A 27 -6.97 1.34 8.47
N ASN A 28 -7.83 0.43 8.01
CA ASN A 28 -7.59 -1.00 8.12
C ASN A 28 -7.10 -1.57 6.79
N PHE A 29 -6.14 -2.47 6.85
CA PHE A 29 -5.55 -3.11 5.70
C PHE A 29 -5.48 -4.64 5.86
N LEU A 30 -5.44 -5.35 4.74
CA LEU A 30 -4.76 -6.64 4.67
C LEU A 30 -3.28 -6.37 4.50
N ALA A 31 -2.44 -7.10 5.22
CA ALA A 31 -0.99 -6.95 5.14
C ALA A 31 -0.27 -8.29 5.01
N VAL A 32 0.84 -8.32 4.30
CA VAL A 32 1.83 -9.40 4.34
C VAL A 32 3.21 -8.77 4.40
N ARG A 33 4.03 -9.23 5.34
CA ARG A 33 5.41 -8.76 5.57
C ARG A 33 6.41 -9.66 4.86
N GLY A 34 7.51 -9.06 4.44
CA GLY A 34 8.61 -9.81 3.86
C GLY A 34 9.87 -9.00 3.70
N GLN A 35 10.85 -9.63 3.05
CA GLN A 35 12.15 -9.02 2.78
C GLN A 35 12.73 -9.52 1.45
N GLY A 36 13.66 -8.76 0.89
CA GLY A 36 14.38 -9.09 -0.34
C GLY A 36 13.87 -8.31 -1.55
N ASP A 37 14.51 -8.54 -2.68
CA ASP A 37 14.21 -7.88 -3.95
C ASP A 37 12.81 -8.29 -4.45
N PRO A 38 11.89 -7.33 -4.65
CA PRO A 38 10.55 -7.62 -5.17
C PRO A 38 10.56 -8.16 -6.61
N ASN A 39 11.66 -7.99 -7.33
CA ASN A 39 11.83 -8.47 -8.71
C ASN A 39 12.48 -9.86 -8.79
N ALA A 40 12.91 -10.44 -7.65
CA ALA A 40 13.55 -11.74 -7.65
C ALA A 40 12.61 -12.81 -8.24
N GLU A 41 13.13 -13.60 -9.18
CA GLU A 41 12.38 -14.71 -9.77
C GLU A 41 12.09 -15.77 -8.70
N GLY A 42 10.81 -16.16 -8.54
CA GLY A 42 10.39 -17.08 -7.47
C GLY A 42 10.39 -16.46 -6.07
N GLY A 43 10.63 -15.15 -5.95
CA GLY A 43 10.73 -14.43 -4.69
C GLY A 43 9.45 -14.43 -3.85
N THR A 44 9.61 -14.17 -2.57
CA THR A 44 8.52 -14.13 -1.57
C THR A 44 7.52 -13.01 -1.83
N TYR A 45 7.94 -11.91 -2.47
CA TYR A 45 7.08 -10.76 -2.76
C TYR A 45 5.89 -11.14 -3.63
N LYS A 46 6.12 -11.85 -4.75
CA LYS A 46 5.04 -12.31 -5.63
C LYS A 46 4.06 -13.23 -4.90
N GLN A 47 4.57 -14.13 -4.06
CA GLN A 47 3.74 -15.01 -3.25
C GLN A 47 2.87 -14.24 -2.26
N ALA A 48 3.44 -13.20 -1.62
CA ALA A 48 2.70 -12.31 -0.72
C ALA A 48 1.53 -11.62 -1.43
N LEU A 49 1.74 -11.11 -2.64
CA LEU A 49 0.67 -10.49 -3.43
C LEU A 49 -0.45 -11.48 -3.76
N GLU A 50 -0.11 -12.73 -4.09
CA GLU A 50 -1.11 -13.77 -4.34
C GLU A 50 -1.98 -14.06 -3.11
N LEU A 51 -1.36 -14.08 -1.91
CA LEU A 51 -2.08 -14.25 -0.65
C LEU A 51 -3.01 -13.06 -0.38
N LEU A 52 -2.52 -11.84 -0.49
CA LEU A 52 -3.32 -10.62 -0.28
C LEU A 52 -4.54 -10.57 -1.19
N TYR A 53 -4.33 -10.75 -2.48
CA TYR A 53 -5.44 -10.70 -3.45
C TYR A 53 -6.44 -11.84 -3.24
N ALA A 54 -6.01 -13.03 -2.84
CA ALA A 54 -6.92 -14.13 -2.56
C ALA A 54 -7.89 -13.81 -1.41
N VAL A 55 -7.39 -13.23 -0.30
CA VAL A 55 -8.23 -12.81 0.82
C VAL A 55 -9.10 -11.61 0.44
N ALA A 56 -8.54 -10.59 -0.22
CA ALA A 56 -9.29 -9.42 -0.68
C ALA A 56 -10.46 -9.79 -1.59
N PHE A 57 -10.23 -10.70 -2.55
CA PHE A 57 -11.30 -11.19 -3.43
C PHE A 57 -12.28 -12.12 -2.71
N THR A 58 -11.89 -12.86 -1.67
CA THR A 58 -12.82 -13.63 -0.84
C THR A 58 -13.83 -12.70 -0.16
N ILE A 59 -13.36 -11.58 0.42
CA ILE A 59 -14.23 -10.55 0.99
C ILE A 59 -15.11 -9.91 -0.09
N LYS A 60 -14.52 -9.45 -1.18
CA LYS A 60 -15.22 -8.81 -2.30
C LYS A 60 -16.33 -9.68 -2.88
N MET A 61 -16.09 -10.98 -3.02
CA MET A 61 -17.02 -11.92 -3.66
C MET A 61 -18.02 -12.56 -2.69
N SER A 62 -17.98 -12.22 -1.39
CA SER A 62 -18.94 -12.72 -0.39
C SER A 62 -20.40 -12.45 -0.78
N LYS A 63 -20.64 -11.37 -1.55
CA LYS A 63 -21.96 -11.03 -2.10
C LYS A 63 -22.62 -12.14 -2.92
N LEU A 64 -21.82 -12.99 -3.56
CA LEU A 64 -22.29 -14.12 -4.38
C LEU A 64 -22.43 -15.41 -3.54
N GLY A 65 -21.87 -15.44 -2.34
CA GLY A 65 -21.90 -16.59 -1.45
C GLY A 65 -23.12 -16.64 -0.55
N LYS A 66 -23.19 -17.69 0.27
CA LYS A 66 -24.24 -17.84 1.29
C LYS A 66 -23.97 -16.96 2.51
N HIS A 67 -22.71 -16.69 2.82
CA HIS A 67 -22.30 -15.85 3.94
C HIS A 67 -22.45 -14.39 3.56
N LYS A 68 -23.39 -13.68 4.20
CA LYS A 68 -23.63 -12.27 3.99
C LYS A 68 -22.91 -11.48 5.06
N LEU A 69 -22.05 -10.56 4.64
CA LEU A 69 -21.33 -9.67 5.57
C LEU A 69 -22.24 -8.48 5.93
N GLU A 70 -22.35 -8.19 7.22
CA GLU A 70 -23.08 -7.03 7.69
C GLU A 70 -22.42 -5.74 7.19
N GLY A 71 -23.23 -4.76 6.78
CA GLY A 71 -22.73 -3.50 6.24
C GLY A 71 -22.07 -3.58 4.86
N TYR A 72 -22.08 -4.76 4.21
CA TYR A 72 -21.46 -4.91 2.89
C TYR A 72 -22.06 -3.96 1.85
N PHE A 73 -21.19 -3.25 1.17
CA PHE A 73 -21.49 -2.52 -0.07
C PHE A 73 -20.57 -2.98 -1.20
N ASP A 74 -21.02 -2.87 -2.45
CA ASP A 74 -20.20 -3.26 -3.58
C ASP A 74 -19.09 -2.23 -3.85
N TYR A 75 -17.85 -2.68 -3.96
CA TYR A 75 -16.67 -1.81 -4.11
C TYR A 75 -15.66 -2.38 -5.12
N ALA A 76 -14.84 -1.54 -5.71
CA ALA A 76 -13.62 -1.97 -6.40
C ALA A 76 -12.55 -2.28 -5.34
N VAL A 77 -11.84 -3.42 -5.47
CA VAL A 77 -10.70 -3.70 -4.58
C VAL A 77 -9.71 -2.55 -4.69
N PRO A 78 -9.32 -1.92 -3.57
CA PRO A 78 -8.37 -0.81 -3.60
C PRO A 78 -7.02 -1.19 -4.22
N PRO A 79 -6.21 -0.21 -4.62
CA PRO A 79 -4.87 -0.46 -5.14
C PRO A 79 -4.03 -1.31 -4.19
N LEU A 80 -3.04 -2.00 -4.73
CA LEU A 80 -1.93 -2.53 -3.96
C LEU A 80 -1.11 -1.35 -3.46
N GLU A 81 -0.66 -1.44 -2.22
CA GLU A 81 0.21 -0.48 -1.56
C GLU A 81 1.43 -1.22 -1.00
N GLY A 82 2.55 -0.53 -0.83
CA GLY A 82 3.76 -1.09 -0.26
C GLY A 82 4.44 -0.10 0.69
N LEU A 83 4.76 -0.55 1.89
CA LEU A 83 5.61 0.15 2.83
C LEU A 83 7.01 -0.41 2.70
N TRP A 84 8.01 0.46 2.54
CA TRP A 84 9.38 0.05 2.21
C TRP A 84 10.38 0.68 3.16
N TRP A 85 11.37 -0.09 3.58
CA TRP A 85 12.51 0.40 4.35
C TRP A 85 13.71 -0.55 4.25
N GLN A 86 14.85 -0.10 4.75
CA GLN A 86 16.08 -0.86 4.91
C GLN A 86 16.65 -0.61 6.29
N GLU A 87 17.32 -1.59 6.87
CA GLU A 87 17.96 -1.42 8.18
C GLU A 87 19.07 -0.35 8.13
N GLY A 88 19.06 0.54 9.12
CA GLY A 88 20.05 1.61 9.26
C GLY A 88 19.95 2.75 8.27
N GLY A 89 18.89 2.80 7.44
CA GLY A 89 18.66 3.85 6.44
C GLY A 89 17.50 4.79 6.79
N HIS A 90 17.60 6.02 6.32
CA HIS A 90 16.50 6.96 6.21
C HIS A 90 15.98 6.89 4.76
N GLY A 91 14.73 6.44 4.57
CA GLY A 91 14.16 6.24 3.24
C GLY A 91 14.55 4.91 2.57
N VAL A 92 14.61 4.91 1.24
CA VAL A 92 14.81 3.72 0.40
C VAL A 92 16.01 3.91 -0.54
N ASP A 93 16.99 3.01 -0.46
CA ASP A 93 18.10 2.92 -1.41
C ASP A 93 17.78 1.88 -2.50
N TYR A 94 17.38 2.35 -3.67
CA TYR A 94 16.99 1.52 -4.82
C TYR A 94 18.16 0.72 -5.42
N THR A 95 19.41 1.00 -5.04
CA THR A 95 20.58 0.21 -5.49
C THR A 95 20.78 -1.07 -4.69
N ARG A 96 20.13 -1.17 -3.51
CA ARG A 96 20.26 -2.27 -2.55
C ARG A 96 18.94 -3.03 -2.38
N LYS A 97 18.28 -3.40 -3.46
CA LYS A 97 16.94 -4.04 -3.44
C LYS A 97 16.90 -5.37 -2.65
N ALA A 98 18.02 -6.09 -2.57
CA ALA A 98 18.10 -7.32 -1.79
C ALA A 98 17.91 -7.08 -0.27
N ASP A 99 18.21 -5.87 0.22
CA ASP A 99 18.09 -5.48 1.62
C ASP A 99 16.70 -4.90 1.97
N PHE A 100 15.80 -4.81 1.00
CA PHE A 100 14.47 -4.29 1.24
C PHE A 100 13.73 -5.13 2.28
N ARG A 101 13.11 -4.44 3.21
CA ARG A 101 12.01 -4.94 4.03
C ARG A 101 10.74 -4.26 3.56
N TRP A 102 9.66 -5.00 3.54
CA TRP A 102 8.41 -4.49 3.02
C TRP A 102 7.18 -5.04 3.74
N ILE A 103 6.12 -4.25 3.71
CA ILE A 103 4.77 -4.67 4.04
C ILE A 103 3.92 -4.36 2.82
N SER A 104 3.41 -5.38 2.15
CA SER A 104 2.43 -5.20 1.08
C SER A 104 1.05 -5.10 1.66
N LEU A 105 0.26 -4.12 1.18
CA LEU A 105 -1.02 -3.74 1.75
C LEU A 105 -2.13 -3.73 0.70
N ILE A 106 -3.36 -4.04 1.12
CA ILE A 106 -4.60 -3.68 0.40
C ILE A 106 -5.56 -3.10 1.44
N ARG A 107 -6.00 -1.86 1.24
CA ARG A 107 -6.98 -1.21 2.12
C ARG A 107 -8.26 -2.03 2.20
N LEU A 108 -8.82 -2.13 3.38
CA LEU A 108 -10.10 -2.78 3.65
C LEU A 108 -11.25 -1.76 3.70
N PRO A 109 -12.44 -2.12 3.20
CA PRO A 109 -13.65 -1.36 3.46
C PRO A 109 -14.00 -1.29 4.95
N GLU A 110 -14.70 -0.26 5.35
CA GLU A 110 -15.05 0.04 6.73
C GLU A 110 -15.91 -1.04 7.41
N PHE A 111 -16.66 -1.83 6.62
CA PHE A 111 -17.44 -2.96 7.16
C PHE A 111 -16.59 -4.18 7.52
N VAL A 112 -15.32 -4.20 7.11
CA VAL A 112 -14.44 -5.34 7.39
C VAL A 112 -13.86 -5.22 8.79
N THR A 113 -14.43 -5.97 9.70
CA THR A 113 -13.93 -6.17 11.05
C THR A 113 -12.89 -7.28 11.10
N GLU A 114 -12.22 -7.44 12.23
CA GLU A 114 -11.30 -8.56 12.46
C GLU A 114 -11.98 -9.94 12.33
N ASP A 115 -13.26 -10.04 12.70
CA ASP A 115 -14.03 -11.28 12.54
C ASP A 115 -14.31 -11.60 11.07
N VAL A 116 -14.63 -10.58 10.27
CA VAL A 116 -14.79 -10.71 8.81
C VAL A 116 -13.45 -11.13 8.17
N PHE A 117 -12.35 -10.54 8.61
CA PHE A 117 -11.02 -10.92 8.17
C PHE A 117 -10.72 -12.41 8.49
N ARG A 118 -10.92 -12.83 9.74
CA ARG A 118 -10.70 -14.22 10.16
C ARG A 118 -11.56 -15.21 9.36
N TRP A 119 -12.81 -14.84 9.10
CA TRP A 119 -13.67 -15.62 8.21
C TRP A 119 -13.08 -15.73 6.80
N ALA A 120 -12.63 -14.61 6.22
CA ALA A 120 -12.10 -14.57 4.85
C ALA A 120 -10.82 -15.41 4.70
N VAL A 121 -9.94 -15.39 5.72
CA VAL A 121 -8.73 -16.21 5.75
C VAL A 121 -9.09 -17.71 5.77
N ARG A 122 -10.03 -18.14 6.64
CA ARG A 122 -10.49 -19.54 6.67
C ARG A 122 -11.08 -19.97 5.32
N GLU A 123 -11.97 -19.16 4.77
CA GLU A 123 -12.62 -19.42 3.48
C GLU A 123 -11.61 -19.51 2.33
N ALA A 124 -10.60 -18.62 2.31
CA ALA A 124 -9.53 -18.66 1.32
C ALA A 124 -8.67 -19.92 1.47
N THR A 125 -8.32 -20.30 2.71
CA THR A 125 -7.55 -21.51 3.03
C THR A 125 -8.29 -22.76 2.54
N GLU A 126 -9.57 -22.89 2.84
CA GLU A 126 -10.39 -24.03 2.40
C GLU A 126 -10.52 -24.10 0.87
N LYS A 127 -10.80 -22.97 0.21
CA LYS A 127 -10.98 -22.95 -1.25
C LYS A 127 -9.69 -23.16 -2.03
N LYS A 128 -8.57 -22.63 -1.55
CA LYS A 128 -7.29 -22.65 -2.27
C LYS A 128 -6.39 -23.79 -1.84
N GLN A 129 -6.71 -24.50 -0.74
CA GLN A 129 -5.86 -25.54 -0.15
C GLN A 129 -4.41 -25.04 0.05
N ARG A 130 -4.29 -23.81 0.57
CA ARG A 130 -3.03 -23.10 0.78
C ARG A 130 -3.05 -22.40 2.14
N ASP A 131 -1.90 -22.26 2.78
CA ASP A 131 -1.72 -21.52 4.03
C ASP A 131 -1.80 -20.01 3.78
N PHE A 132 -2.64 -19.32 4.54
CA PHE A 132 -2.82 -17.86 4.56
C PHE A 132 -2.46 -17.24 5.91
N SER A 133 -1.76 -17.97 6.79
CA SER A 133 -1.38 -17.48 8.13
C SER A 133 -0.48 -16.25 8.10
N ALA A 134 0.21 -16.01 6.99
CA ALA A 134 1.04 -14.81 6.79
C ALA A 134 0.23 -13.53 6.49
N VAL A 135 -1.08 -13.64 6.23
CA VAL A 135 -1.94 -12.45 6.01
C VAL A 135 -2.40 -11.92 7.34
N GLU A 136 -2.21 -10.63 7.57
CA GLU A 136 -2.55 -9.92 8.80
C GLU A 136 -3.72 -8.96 8.58
N PHE A 137 -4.55 -8.76 9.61
CA PHE A 137 -5.42 -7.58 9.74
C PHE A 137 -4.57 -6.47 10.35
N PHE A 138 -4.35 -5.39 9.61
CA PHE A 138 -3.37 -4.36 9.95
C PHE A 138 -4.03 -2.98 10.06
N PRO A 139 -4.48 -2.58 11.27
CA PRO A 139 -4.85 -1.20 11.55
C PRO A 139 -3.59 -0.34 11.57
N TRP A 140 -3.58 0.74 10.77
CA TRP A 140 -2.42 1.62 10.69
C TRP A 140 -2.84 3.06 10.43
N GLU A 141 -2.20 3.98 11.15
CA GLU A 141 -2.31 5.43 10.96
C GLU A 141 -1.00 5.95 10.37
N GLU A 142 -1.05 6.42 9.14
CA GLU A 142 0.13 6.96 8.47
C GLU A 142 0.48 8.36 8.99
N GLY A 143 -0.54 9.17 9.36
CA GLY A 143 -0.35 10.50 9.94
C GLY A 143 0.12 11.55 8.94
N LEU A 144 0.97 12.46 9.38
CA LEU A 144 1.45 13.60 8.60
C LEU A 144 2.52 13.16 7.58
N CYS A 145 2.26 13.44 6.30
CA CYS A 145 3.11 13.04 5.19
C CYS A 145 3.25 14.15 4.14
N VAL A 146 4.32 14.13 3.39
CA VAL A 146 4.42 14.74 2.07
C VAL A 146 4.12 13.69 1.02
N GLN A 147 3.35 14.04 -0.02
CA GLN A 147 2.98 13.11 -1.09
C GLN A 147 3.08 13.73 -2.48
N CYS A 148 3.27 12.88 -3.48
CA CYS A 148 3.33 13.30 -4.88
C CYS A 148 2.90 12.16 -5.81
N MET A 149 2.31 12.49 -6.97
CA MET A 149 2.09 11.53 -8.04
C MET A 149 3.36 11.37 -8.87
N HIS A 150 4.01 10.22 -8.75
CA HIS A 150 5.08 9.81 -9.66
C HIS A 150 4.50 9.23 -10.96
N ILE A 151 5.07 9.62 -12.11
CA ILE A 151 4.74 9.05 -13.43
C ILE A 151 6.03 8.59 -14.09
N GLY A 152 6.22 7.30 -14.19
CA GLY A 152 7.41 6.70 -14.79
C GLY A 152 7.77 5.35 -14.18
N PRO A 153 8.92 4.80 -14.58
CA PRO A 153 9.48 3.60 -13.97
C PRO A 153 9.83 3.84 -12.50
N TYR A 154 9.71 2.82 -11.66
CA TYR A 154 10.08 2.89 -10.24
C TYR A 154 11.53 3.33 -10.01
N ASP A 155 12.47 2.93 -10.87
CA ASP A 155 13.88 3.35 -10.77
C ASP A 155 14.08 4.87 -10.96
N ASN A 156 13.06 5.61 -11.41
CA ASN A 156 13.08 7.07 -11.55
C ASN A 156 12.43 7.80 -10.35
N GLU A 157 11.89 7.08 -9.37
CA GLU A 157 11.27 7.64 -8.17
C GLU A 157 12.21 8.52 -7.32
N PRO A 158 13.54 8.26 -7.25
CA PRO A 158 14.45 9.11 -6.50
C PRO A 158 14.35 10.61 -6.83
N ALA A 159 14.09 10.96 -8.09
CA ALA A 159 13.91 12.37 -8.48
C ALA A 159 12.60 12.99 -7.91
N THR A 160 11.53 12.18 -7.83
CA THR A 160 10.26 12.60 -7.22
C THR A 160 10.41 12.71 -5.70
N VAL A 161 11.10 11.76 -5.07
CA VAL A 161 11.42 11.77 -3.64
C VAL A 161 12.19 13.04 -3.27
N SER A 162 13.27 13.34 -4.00
CA SER A 162 14.08 14.56 -3.76
C SER A 162 13.26 15.85 -3.85
N ALA A 163 12.35 15.92 -4.85
CA ALA A 163 11.46 17.08 -4.95
C ALA A 163 10.45 17.18 -3.77
N MET A 164 10.00 16.03 -3.24
CA MET A 164 9.14 15.99 -2.05
C MET A 164 9.89 16.46 -0.80
N GLU A 165 11.13 16.02 -0.61
CA GLU A 165 12.00 16.42 0.50
C GLU A 165 12.31 17.94 0.46
N GLU A 166 12.66 18.47 -0.71
CA GLU A 166 12.90 19.91 -0.90
C GLU A 166 11.64 20.72 -0.58
N TYR A 167 10.47 20.26 -1.04
CA TYR A 167 9.20 20.91 -0.75
C TYR A 167 8.87 20.88 0.75
N ALA A 168 8.99 19.73 1.40
CA ALA A 168 8.71 19.60 2.83
C ALA A 168 9.60 20.54 3.64
N ARG A 169 10.90 20.57 3.34
CA ARG A 169 11.88 21.45 4.00
C ARG A 169 11.53 22.93 3.79
N ALA A 170 11.11 23.32 2.59
CA ALA A 170 10.68 24.70 2.30
C ALA A 170 9.41 25.10 3.05
N GLN A 171 8.59 24.12 3.48
CA GLN A 171 7.39 24.32 4.30
C GLN A 171 7.65 24.22 5.81
N GLY A 172 8.91 24.04 6.25
CA GLY A 172 9.28 23.94 7.66
C GLY A 172 9.11 22.55 8.26
N TYR A 173 9.16 21.50 7.42
CA TYR A 173 9.09 20.12 7.86
C TYR A 173 10.40 19.38 7.58
N GLU A 174 10.64 18.32 8.33
CA GLU A 174 11.73 17.37 8.14
C GLU A 174 11.19 15.94 8.04
N GLU A 175 12.02 15.03 7.55
CA GLU A 175 11.69 13.61 7.48
C GLU A 175 11.49 13.00 8.87
N ASP A 176 10.52 12.08 8.97
CA ASP A 176 10.15 11.40 10.22
C ASP A 176 10.10 9.88 10.04
N PHE A 177 11.11 9.32 9.40
CA PHE A 177 11.25 7.87 9.29
C PHE A 177 11.56 7.24 10.64
N GLY A 178 10.95 6.08 10.93
CA GLY A 178 11.13 5.39 12.20
C GLY A 178 10.19 4.22 12.37
N GLU A 179 9.96 3.81 13.59
CA GLU A 179 9.03 2.72 13.89
C GLU A 179 7.59 3.12 13.48
N GLY A 180 7.00 2.34 12.57
CA GLY A 180 5.67 2.60 12.03
C GLY A 180 5.59 3.73 10.99
N ARG A 181 6.73 4.36 10.61
CA ARG A 181 6.84 5.48 9.68
C ARG A 181 7.75 5.10 8.52
N PHE A 182 7.17 4.83 7.35
CA PHE A 182 7.85 4.20 6.21
C PHE A 182 7.75 5.04 4.94
N HIS A 183 8.62 4.77 3.99
CA HIS A 183 8.40 5.13 2.59
C HIS A 183 7.22 4.31 2.07
N HIS A 184 6.19 4.99 1.53
CA HIS A 184 4.94 4.38 1.11
C HIS A 184 4.69 4.61 -0.38
N GLU A 185 4.40 3.54 -1.09
CA GLU A 185 4.06 3.54 -2.50
C GLU A 185 2.65 2.96 -2.72
N ILE A 186 1.80 3.65 -3.51
CA ILE A 186 0.45 3.19 -3.87
C ILE A 186 0.42 2.99 -5.38
N TYR A 187 0.24 1.76 -5.84
CA TYR A 187 0.36 1.37 -7.25
C TYR A 187 -0.96 1.53 -7.99
N LEU A 188 -1.12 2.62 -8.74
CA LEU A 188 -2.35 2.92 -9.47
C LEU A 188 -2.39 2.24 -10.85
N SER A 189 -1.26 1.78 -11.35
CA SER A 189 -1.11 1.10 -12.63
C SER A 189 -0.64 -0.33 -12.44
N ASP A 190 -1.19 -1.26 -13.24
CA ASP A 190 -0.67 -2.63 -13.31
C ASP A 190 0.59 -2.63 -14.20
N ALA A 191 1.76 -2.82 -13.60
CA ALA A 191 3.06 -2.83 -14.28
C ALA A 191 3.16 -3.89 -15.39
N ARG A 192 2.34 -4.96 -15.33
CA ARG A 192 2.30 -6.02 -16.37
C ARG A 192 1.57 -5.57 -17.63
N ARG A 193 0.75 -4.52 -17.56
CA ARG A 193 -0.13 -4.04 -18.64
C ARG A 193 0.17 -2.61 -19.08
N CYS A 194 0.80 -1.83 -18.21
CA CYS A 194 1.11 -0.43 -18.46
C CYS A 194 2.54 -0.28 -19.00
N LYS A 195 2.75 0.58 -19.99
CA LYS A 195 4.12 0.92 -20.45
C LYS A 195 4.87 1.60 -19.29
N PRO A 196 6.18 1.29 -19.08
CA PRO A 196 6.94 1.83 -17.94
C PRO A 196 6.82 3.35 -17.79
N GLY A 197 6.98 4.12 -18.86
CA GLY A 197 6.87 5.59 -18.82
C GLY A 197 5.46 6.15 -18.55
N LYS A 198 4.45 5.31 -18.37
CA LYS A 198 3.06 5.69 -18.02
C LYS A 198 2.59 5.11 -16.69
N LEU A 199 3.45 4.41 -15.98
CA LEU A 199 3.15 3.92 -14.64
C LEU A 199 2.82 5.11 -13.72
N LYS A 200 1.87 4.91 -12.82
CA LYS A 200 1.44 5.91 -11.84
C LYS A 200 1.55 5.31 -10.46
N THR A 201 2.34 5.95 -9.62
CA THR A 201 2.53 5.60 -8.22
C THR A 201 2.29 6.84 -7.38
N VAL A 202 1.49 6.75 -6.33
CA VAL A 202 1.52 7.78 -5.29
C VAL A 202 2.67 7.44 -4.36
N ILE A 203 3.58 8.39 -4.16
CA ILE A 203 4.66 8.27 -3.20
C ILE A 203 4.30 9.13 -2.00
N ARG A 204 4.45 8.58 -0.78
CA ARG A 204 4.35 9.30 0.48
C ARG A 204 5.58 9.07 1.33
N GLN A 205 5.95 10.12 2.04
CA GLN A 205 7.00 10.06 3.03
C GLN A 205 6.54 10.73 4.32
N PRO A 206 6.83 10.11 5.47
CA PRO A 206 6.46 10.67 6.77
C PRO A 206 7.30 11.92 7.05
N ILE A 207 6.62 12.94 7.57
CA ILE A 207 7.26 14.21 7.96
C ILE A 207 6.77 14.63 9.34
N LYS A 208 7.59 15.45 10.01
CA LYS A 208 7.24 16.18 11.23
C LYS A 208 7.69 17.63 11.12
N GLN A 209 7.19 18.49 11.99
CA GLN A 209 7.62 19.87 12.04
C GLN A 209 9.10 19.93 12.42
N ALA A 210 9.90 20.70 11.67
CA ALA A 210 11.31 20.93 12.02
C ALA A 210 11.39 21.74 13.31
N GLU A 211 12.36 21.41 14.16
CA GLU A 211 12.61 22.13 15.44
C GLU A 211 13.20 23.52 15.21
#